data_adb76526392f903daf7995aeffce5543
#
_entry.id   adb76526392f903daf7995aeffce5543
#
_cell.length_a   1.000
_cell.length_b   1.000
_cell.length_c   1.000
_cell.angle_alpha   90.00
_cell.angle_beta   90.00
_cell.angle_gamma   90.00
#
_symmetry.space_group_name_H-M   'P 1'
#
loop_
_entity.id
_entity.type
_entity.pdbx_description
1 polymer ?
#
loop_
_entity_poly.entity_id
_entity_poly.type
_entity_poly.pdbx_seq_one_letter_code
_entity_poly.pdbx_strand_id
1 'polypeptide(L)'
;MLGSLNMTAQDHVSRPCFRSTPKSGRFASAPVYSYDRNTELPKEADWRKSKCVTPVRNQGELCGSCWAFAAISVLESRYCIKKNKVIYFSEQQFVDCDEKNDGCCGGWPIDAFEHVAENGIMRRKDYEYTQQKNECGYNSNKAVMLNVTKFYTLPEEQNMAMSVALEGPITVAIGVSEELQMYEKGIFDGECAEEVNHAVTIVGYGTKAAENEDEEDEDYWIIKNSWGKNWGENGYIRMKRNSNQCDIATKAATVDF
;
A
#
# COMPACT_ATOMS: atom_id res chain seq x y z
N MET A 1 -18.46 15.64 33.15
CA MET A 1 -17.13 16.09 32.72
C MET A 1 -16.37 14.84 32.24
N LEU A 2 -16.43 14.59 30.95
CA LEU A 2 -15.69 13.49 30.29
C LEU A 2 -14.43 14.12 29.73
N GLY A 3 -13.28 13.79 30.33
CA GLY A 3 -11.97 14.23 29.86
C GLY A 3 -11.66 13.59 28.51
N SER A 4 -11.46 14.43 27.50
CA SER A 4 -10.83 14.01 26.26
C SER A 4 -9.38 13.64 26.57
N LEU A 5 -9.03 12.37 26.44
CA LEU A 5 -7.65 11.92 26.38
C LEU A 5 -7.07 12.43 25.06
N ASN A 6 -6.30 13.51 25.14
CA ASN A 6 -5.41 13.92 24.05
C ASN A 6 -4.32 12.84 23.92
N MET A 7 -4.50 11.92 22.99
CA MET A 7 -3.43 11.02 22.59
C MET A 7 -2.41 11.84 21.80
N THR A 8 -1.16 11.83 22.25
CA THR A 8 -0.06 12.56 21.60
C THR A 8 0.46 11.77 20.39
N ALA A 9 1.00 12.48 19.40
CA ALA A 9 1.60 11.89 18.19
C ALA A 9 2.64 10.78 18.47
N GLN A 10 3.25 10.76 19.66
CA GLN A 10 4.21 9.75 20.10
C GLN A 10 3.66 8.33 20.19
N ASP A 11 2.35 8.14 20.37
CA ASP A 11 1.76 6.80 20.54
C ASP A 11 1.70 6.00 19.23
N HIS A 12 1.85 6.65 18.05
CA HIS A 12 1.84 6.00 16.75
C HIS A 12 3.23 5.50 16.29
N VAL A 13 4.31 6.11 16.75
CA VAL A 13 5.69 5.83 16.31
C VAL A 13 6.31 4.64 17.03
N SER A 14 5.92 4.34 18.24
CA SER A 14 6.58 3.34 19.09
C SER A 14 5.88 1.99 19.15
N ARG A 15 5.59 1.35 18.00
CA ARG A 15 5.17 -0.05 18.02
C ARG A 15 6.38 -0.96 17.85
N PRO A 16 6.77 -1.75 18.86
CA PRO A 16 7.99 -2.56 18.86
C PRO A 16 7.95 -3.76 17.91
N CYS A 17 6.91 -3.84 17.06
CA CYS A 17 6.60 -5.01 16.26
C CYS A 17 6.89 -4.88 14.77
N PHE A 18 7.20 -3.68 14.21
CA PHE A 18 7.46 -3.56 12.77
C PHE A 18 8.83 -4.13 12.40
N ARG A 19 8.91 -4.90 11.31
CA ARG A 19 10.16 -5.47 10.81
C ARG A 19 10.61 -4.77 9.53
N SER A 20 11.85 -4.32 9.50
CA SER A 20 12.48 -3.67 8.34
C SER A 20 12.84 -4.64 7.20
N THR A 21 12.91 -5.95 7.48
CA THR A 21 13.27 -6.97 6.47
C THR A 21 12.24 -8.08 6.37
N PRO A 22 11.89 -8.56 5.15
CA PRO A 22 11.01 -9.70 4.96
C PRO A 22 11.60 -10.98 5.56
N LYS A 23 10.80 -11.81 6.23
CA LYS A 23 11.20 -13.12 6.74
C LYS A 23 11.58 -14.10 5.62
N SER A 24 10.84 -14.06 4.52
CA SER A 24 10.99 -14.97 3.40
C SER A 24 12.15 -14.64 2.46
N GLY A 25 12.73 -13.46 2.55
CA GLY A 25 13.70 -12.97 1.56
C GLY A 25 13.11 -12.75 0.15
N ARG A 26 11.79 -12.73 0.01
CA ARG A 26 11.08 -12.63 -1.28
C ARG A 26 11.46 -11.42 -2.09
N PHE A 27 11.67 -10.27 -1.45
CA PHE A 27 12.14 -9.08 -2.18
C PHE A 27 13.43 -9.33 -2.96
N ALA A 28 14.35 -10.14 -2.42
CA ALA A 28 15.61 -10.46 -3.08
C ALA A 28 15.47 -11.49 -4.20
N SER A 29 14.46 -12.37 -4.15
CA SER A 29 14.26 -13.48 -5.09
C SER A 29 13.16 -13.23 -6.13
N ALA A 30 12.26 -12.26 -5.91
CA ALA A 30 11.22 -11.94 -6.87
C ALA A 30 11.80 -11.26 -8.12
N PRO A 31 11.28 -11.58 -9.32
CA PRO A 31 11.73 -10.92 -10.53
C PRO A 31 11.42 -9.41 -10.49
N VAL A 32 12.31 -8.64 -11.13
CA VAL A 32 12.09 -7.22 -11.34
C VAL A 32 11.05 -7.02 -12.44
N TYR A 33 10.09 -6.13 -12.21
CA TYR A 33 9.12 -5.74 -13.23
C TYR A 33 9.83 -5.16 -14.45
N SER A 34 9.46 -5.64 -15.63
CA SER A 34 10.01 -5.16 -16.90
C SER A 34 8.91 -4.74 -17.85
N TYR A 35 9.18 -3.72 -18.62
CA TYR A 35 8.28 -3.18 -19.65
C TYR A 35 9.07 -2.89 -20.94
N ASP A 36 8.36 -2.71 -22.05
CA ASP A 36 8.99 -2.26 -23.30
C ASP A 36 9.50 -0.82 -23.13
N ARG A 37 10.80 -0.63 -23.21
CA ARG A 37 11.47 0.67 -23.05
C ARG A 37 11.06 1.72 -24.08
N ASN A 38 10.42 1.31 -25.17
CA ASN A 38 9.85 2.22 -26.16
C ASN A 38 8.45 2.74 -25.76
N THR A 39 7.86 2.20 -24.68
CA THR A 39 6.58 2.67 -24.19
C THR A 39 6.75 4.04 -23.54
N GLU A 40 6.05 5.04 -24.07
CA GLU A 40 6.03 6.36 -23.47
C GLU A 40 5.20 6.35 -22.17
N LEU A 41 5.75 6.93 -21.12
CA LEU A 41 5.03 7.10 -19.86
C LEU A 41 3.96 8.18 -20.02
N PRO A 42 2.68 7.90 -19.74
CA PRO A 42 1.66 8.95 -19.68
C PRO A 42 2.03 10.06 -18.69
N LYS A 43 1.66 11.31 -18.96
CA LYS A 43 1.94 12.45 -18.06
C LYS A 43 1.30 12.27 -16.68
N GLU A 44 0.13 11.64 -16.63
CA GLU A 44 -0.61 11.33 -15.39
C GLU A 44 -1.27 9.96 -15.45
N ALA A 45 -1.44 9.35 -14.29
CA ALA A 45 -2.29 8.19 -14.09
C ALA A 45 -3.01 8.35 -12.75
N ASP A 46 -4.33 8.22 -12.73
CA ASP A 46 -5.12 8.34 -11.49
C ASP A 46 -6.25 7.31 -11.47
N TRP A 47 -5.99 6.18 -10.84
CA TRP A 47 -6.95 5.08 -10.75
C TRP A 47 -8.12 5.38 -9.82
N ARG A 48 -8.10 6.45 -9.02
CA ARG A 48 -9.25 6.92 -8.21
C ARG A 48 -10.42 7.32 -9.10
N LYS A 49 -10.14 7.74 -10.35
CA LYS A 49 -11.16 8.05 -11.38
C LYS A 49 -11.88 6.79 -11.87
N SER A 50 -11.39 5.60 -11.53
CA SER A 50 -12.00 4.31 -11.86
C SER A 50 -12.73 3.71 -10.66
N LYS A 51 -13.67 2.78 -10.94
CA LYS A 51 -14.32 2.00 -9.87
C LYS A 51 -13.40 0.97 -9.20
N CYS A 52 -12.17 0.80 -9.70
CA CYS A 52 -11.27 -0.27 -9.26
C CYS A 52 -10.39 0.10 -8.08
N VAL A 53 -10.33 1.38 -7.68
CA VAL A 53 -9.76 1.76 -6.38
C VAL A 53 -10.89 1.74 -5.34
N THR A 54 -10.82 0.78 -4.44
CA THR A 54 -11.81 0.62 -3.36
C THR A 54 -11.69 1.74 -2.33
N PRO A 55 -12.74 2.04 -1.53
CA PRO A 55 -12.69 3.11 -0.54
C PRO A 55 -11.54 2.98 0.45
N VAL A 56 -11.04 4.13 0.93
CA VAL A 56 -10.07 4.18 2.02
C VAL A 56 -10.63 3.53 3.27
N ARG A 57 -9.81 2.69 3.90
CA ARG A 57 -10.10 1.95 5.13
C ARG A 57 -9.24 2.47 6.29
N ASN A 58 -9.55 2.00 7.49
CA ASN A 58 -8.78 2.32 8.68
C ASN A 58 -8.30 1.02 9.34
N GLN A 59 -6.95 0.86 9.45
CA GLN A 59 -6.34 -0.25 10.17
C GLN A 59 -6.49 -0.13 11.70
N GLY A 60 -6.83 1.08 12.17
CA GLY A 60 -6.92 1.41 13.59
C GLY A 60 -5.55 1.49 14.27
N GLU A 61 -5.59 1.67 15.59
CA GLU A 61 -4.39 1.94 16.39
C GLU A 61 -3.84 0.68 17.09
N LEU A 62 -4.65 -0.36 17.20
CA LEU A 62 -4.33 -1.55 17.99
C LEU A 62 -3.52 -2.60 17.22
N CYS A 63 -3.39 -2.46 15.88
CA CYS A 63 -2.78 -3.48 15.03
C CYS A 63 -1.91 -2.86 13.92
N GLY A 64 -0.63 -3.22 13.88
CA GLY A 64 0.31 -2.83 12.83
C GLY A 64 0.11 -3.63 11.54
N SER A 65 -1.07 -3.53 10.93
CA SER A 65 -1.50 -4.33 9.77
C SER A 65 -1.45 -3.57 8.44
N CYS A 66 -0.74 -2.45 8.35
CA CYS A 66 -0.59 -1.65 7.14
C CYS A 66 -0.20 -2.50 5.90
N TRP A 67 0.68 -3.48 6.09
CA TRP A 67 1.10 -4.44 5.07
C TRP A 67 -0.07 -5.23 4.47
N ALA A 68 -1.01 -5.67 5.32
CA ALA A 68 -2.21 -6.40 4.89
C ALA A 68 -3.16 -5.47 4.11
N PHE A 69 -3.37 -4.22 4.59
CA PHE A 69 -4.20 -3.23 3.91
C PHE A 69 -3.63 -2.84 2.55
N ALA A 70 -2.31 -2.64 2.47
CA ALA A 70 -1.64 -2.33 1.21
C ALA A 70 -1.76 -3.50 0.22
N ALA A 71 -1.51 -4.74 0.65
CA ALA A 71 -1.67 -5.93 -0.19
C ALA A 71 -3.11 -6.07 -0.70
N ILE A 72 -4.11 -5.97 0.17
CA ILE A 72 -5.54 -6.05 -0.20
C ILE A 72 -5.89 -4.94 -1.20
N SER A 73 -5.42 -3.72 -1.00
CA SER A 73 -5.70 -2.60 -1.91
C SER A 73 -5.21 -2.90 -3.34
N VAL A 74 -4.01 -3.47 -3.48
CA VAL A 74 -3.47 -3.87 -4.80
C VAL A 74 -4.24 -5.05 -5.39
N LEU A 75 -4.50 -6.11 -4.60
CA LEU A 75 -5.25 -7.28 -5.06
C LEU A 75 -6.66 -6.90 -5.55
N GLU A 76 -7.39 -6.09 -4.79
CA GLU A 76 -8.73 -5.61 -5.16
C GLU A 76 -8.70 -4.79 -6.45
N SER A 77 -7.74 -3.86 -6.54
CA SER A 77 -7.63 -2.95 -7.68
C SER A 77 -7.25 -3.69 -8.96
N ARG A 78 -6.17 -4.46 -8.95
CA ARG A 78 -5.69 -5.19 -10.12
C ARG A 78 -6.66 -6.29 -10.56
N TYR A 79 -7.27 -7.01 -9.60
CA TYR A 79 -8.34 -7.96 -9.93
C TYR A 79 -9.53 -7.27 -10.60
N CYS A 80 -9.95 -6.11 -10.08
CA CYS A 80 -11.02 -5.31 -10.67
C CYS A 80 -10.65 -4.84 -12.09
N ILE A 81 -9.44 -4.35 -12.31
CA ILE A 81 -8.96 -3.92 -13.64
C ILE A 81 -9.03 -5.08 -14.62
N LYS A 82 -8.52 -6.27 -14.24
CA LYS A 82 -8.44 -7.44 -15.12
C LYS A 82 -9.81 -8.11 -15.37
N LYS A 83 -10.68 -8.17 -14.35
CA LYS A 83 -11.96 -8.89 -14.39
C LYS A 83 -13.19 -7.98 -14.50
N ASN A 84 -13.00 -6.66 -14.49
CA ASN A 84 -14.06 -5.65 -14.47
C ASN A 84 -15.09 -5.85 -13.33
N LYS A 85 -14.63 -6.41 -12.20
CA LYS A 85 -15.46 -6.79 -11.05
C LYS A 85 -14.83 -6.35 -9.73
N VAL A 86 -15.53 -5.50 -8.99
CA VAL A 86 -15.12 -5.09 -7.64
C VAL A 86 -15.46 -6.19 -6.65
N ILE A 87 -14.48 -6.62 -5.87
CA ILE A 87 -14.64 -7.54 -4.73
C ILE A 87 -13.85 -6.96 -3.57
N TYR A 88 -14.42 -6.98 -2.38
CA TYR A 88 -13.76 -6.58 -1.14
C TYR A 88 -13.19 -7.83 -0.46
N PHE A 89 -11.86 -7.87 -0.29
CA PHE A 89 -11.15 -8.97 0.35
C PHE A 89 -10.85 -8.69 1.82
N SER A 90 -10.53 -9.75 2.56
CA SER A 90 -10.30 -9.72 4.00
C SER A 90 -8.85 -9.42 4.34
N GLU A 91 -8.59 -8.31 5.01
CA GLU A 91 -7.31 -8.01 5.65
C GLU A 91 -7.06 -8.94 6.85
N GLN A 92 -8.14 -9.35 7.52
CA GLN A 92 -8.06 -10.20 8.70
C GLN A 92 -7.50 -11.58 8.38
N GLN A 93 -7.81 -12.14 7.20
CA GLN A 93 -7.21 -13.41 6.80
C GLN A 93 -5.69 -13.35 6.80
N PHE A 94 -5.10 -12.27 6.32
CA PHE A 94 -3.64 -12.10 6.37
C PHE A 94 -3.14 -11.99 7.82
N VAL A 95 -3.80 -11.15 8.63
CA VAL A 95 -3.40 -10.94 10.02
C VAL A 95 -3.39 -12.23 10.82
N ASP A 96 -4.38 -13.09 10.61
CA ASP A 96 -4.58 -14.33 11.38
C ASP A 96 -3.83 -15.53 10.80
N CYS A 97 -3.77 -15.65 9.45
CA CYS A 97 -3.42 -16.90 8.77
C CYS A 97 -2.09 -16.85 8.02
N ASP A 98 -1.52 -15.68 7.74
CA ASP A 98 -0.26 -15.59 7.02
C ASP A 98 0.92 -15.79 7.98
N GLU A 99 1.51 -16.99 7.95
CA GLU A 99 2.62 -17.37 8.83
C GLU A 99 3.96 -16.74 8.44
N LYS A 100 4.07 -16.19 7.21
CA LYS A 100 5.28 -15.49 6.74
C LYS A 100 5.36 -14.08 7.32
N ASN A 101 4.22 -13.53 7.71
CA ASN A 101 4.07 -12.22 8.34
C ASN A 101 3.76 -12.34 9.84
N ASP A 102 3.94 -11.23 10.59
CA ASP A 102 3.82 -11.23 12.04
C ASP A 102 2.45 -10.71 12.54
N GLY A 103 1.40 -10.81 11.71
CA GLY A 103 0.06 -10.37 12.08
C GLY A 103 0.02 -8.87 12.42
N CYS A 104 -0.35 -8.54 13.66
CA CYS A 104 -0.38 -7.14 14.12
C CYS A 104 1.00 -6.53 14.42
N CYS A 105 2.07 -7.35 14.41
CA CYS A 105 3.44 -6.87 14.62
C CYS A 105 4.16 -6.49 13.32
N GLY A 106 3.45 -6.45 12.21
CA GLY A 106 4.00 -6.04 10.92
C GLY A 106 4.16 -7.18 9.92
N GLY A 107 4.62 -6.82 8.74
CA GLY A 107 4.81 -7.75 7.64
C GLY A 107 5.08 -7.02 6.32
N TRP A 108 5.13 -7.82 5.25
CA TRP A 108 5.41 -7.32 3.91
C TRP A 108 4.30 -7.72 2.92
N PRO A 109 3.80 -6.77 2.12
CA PRO A 109 2.77 -7.07 1.11
C PRO A 109 3.15 -8.16 0.12
N ILE A 110 4.43 -8.29 -0.22
CA ILE A 110 4.91 -9.30 -1.18
C ILE A 110 4.74 -10.74 -0.63
N ASP A 111 4.90 -10.94 0.68
CA ASP A 111 4.66 -12.23 1.33
C ASP A 111 3.15 -12.55 1.37
N ALA A 112 2.30 -11.52 1.54
CA ALA A 112 0.85 -11.66 1.44
C ALA A 112 0.39 -12.06 0.02
N PHE A 113 1.06 -11.58 -1.04
CA PHE A 113 0.77 -12.03 -2.40
C PHE A 113 1.06 -13.52 -2.59
N GLU A 114 2.13 -14.02 -1.99
CA GLU A 114 2.45 -15.46 -2.01
C GLU A 114 1.40 -16.27 -1.26
N HIS A 115 0.97 -15.82 -0.06
CA HIS A 115 -0.13 -16.46 0.68
C HIS A 115 -1.40 -16.59 -0.17
N VAL A 116 -1.77 -15.53 -0.91
CA VAL A 116 -2.94 -15.56 -1.81
C VAL A 116 -2.75 -16.48 -3.00
N ALA A 117 -1.55 -16.56 -3.56
CA ALA A 117 -1.26 -17.48 -4.66
C ALA A 117 -1.51 -18.94 -4.27
N GLU A 118 -1.17 -19.29 -3.03
CA GLU A 118 -1.30 -20.64 -2.48
C GLU A 118 -2.73 -20.96 -1.99
N ASN A 119 -3.36 -20.03 -1.29
CA ASN A 119 -4.57 -20.28 -0.52
C ASN A 119 -5.83 -19.58 -1.07
N GLY A 120 -5.67 -18.57 -1.96
CA GLY A 120 -6.75 -17.66 -2.28
C GLY A 120 -7.08 -16.71 -1.12
N ILE A 121 -8.15 -15.95 -1.25
CA ILE A 121 -8.52 -14.93 -0.28
C ILE A 121 -10.03 -14.91 -0.03
N MET A 122 -10.45 -14.89 1.23
CA MET A 122 -11.84 -14.73 1.62
C MET A 122 -12.32 -13.31 1.38
N ARG A 123 -13.63 -13.16 1.19
CA ARG A 123 -14.25 -11.84 1.11
C ARG A 123 -14.31 -11.20 2.48
N ARG A 124 -14.18 -9.87 2.53
CA ARG A 124 -14.24 -9.10 3.76
C ARG A 124 -15.50 -9.33 4.60
N LYS A 125 -16.65 -9.48 3.94
CA LYS A 125 -17.94 -9.77 4.60
C LYS A 125 -18.02 -11.15 5.27
N ASP A 126 -17.13 -12.08 4.86
CA ASP A 126 -17.09 -13.46 5.37
C ASP A 126 -15.98 -13.64 6.41
N TYR A 127 -15.09 -12.64 6.54
CA TYR A 127 -13.99 -12.60 7.49
C TYR A 127 -13.63 -11.16 7.83
N GLU A 128 -14.33 -10.57 8.79
CA GLU A 128 -14.26 -9.15 9.12
C GLU A 128 -12.99 -8.78 9.89
N TYR A 129 -12.51 -7.54 9.69
CA TYR A 129 -11.34 -7.01 10.35
C TYR A 129 -11.62 -6.62 11.80
N THR A 130 -10.80 -7.10 12.74
CA THR A 130 -11.00 -6.96 14.19
C THR A 130 -9.91 -6.18 14.92
N GLN A 131 -8.89 -5.66 14.22
CA GLN A 131 -7.74 -4.95 14.80
C GLN A 131 -6.91 -5.77 15.80
N GLN A 132 -6.96 -7.09 15.72
CA GLN A 132 -6.18 -8.00 16.57
C GLN A 132 -5.87 -9.27 15.79
N LYS A 133 -4.81 -9.98 16.19
CA LYS A 133 -4.51 -11.32 15.68
C LYS A 133 -5.32 -12.35 16.47
N ASN A 134 -6.08 -13.18 15.76
CA ASN A 134 -6.87 -14.29 16.32
C ASN A 134 -6.33 -15.63 15.80
N GLU A 135 -6.99 -16.73 16.19
CA GLU A 135 -6.81 -18.00 15.52
C GLU A 135 -7.29 -17.92 14.06
N CYS A 136 -6.57 -18.62 13.16
CA CYS A 136 -6.88 -18.58 11.75
C CYS A 136 -8.25 -19.23 11.48
N GLY A 137 -9.20 -18.40 11.04
CA GLY A 137 -10.56 -18.80 10.66
C GLY A 137 -10.73 -19.04 9.16
N TYR A 138 -9.65 -19.34 8.44
CA TYR A 138 -9.71 -19.59 6.98
C TYR A 138 -10.66 -20.72 6.60
N ASN A 139 -11.48 -20.48 5.57
CA ASN A 139 -12.40 -21.45 5.02
C ASN A 139 -12.25 -21.51 3.48
N SER A 140 -11.67 -22.59 2.97
CA SER A 140 -11.41 -22.77 1.55
C SER A 140 -12.67 -22.71 0.66
N ASN A 141 -13.84 -23.13 1.20
CA ASN A 141 -15.09 -23.06 0.46
C ASN A 141 -15.62 -21.62 0.25
N LYS A 142 -15.09 -20.65 1.01
CA LYS A 142 -15.43 -19.23 0.91
C LYS A 142 -14.34 -18.40 0.23
N ALA A 143 -13.17 -19.00 0.01
CA ALA A 143 -12.05 -18.33 -0.61
C ALA A 143 -12.26 -18.13 -2.12
N VAL A 144 -11.80 -16.99 -2.62
CA VAL A 144 -11.72 -16.67 -4.04
C VAL A 144 -10.30 -16.94 -4.49
N MET A 145 -10.13 -17.85 -5.43
CA MET A 145 -8.84 -18.08 -6.07
C MET A 145 -8.59 -17.00 -7.12
N LEU A 146 -7.56 -16.20 -6.91
CA LEU A 146 -7.26 -15.06 -7.77
C LEU A 146 -6.40 -15.43 -8.98
N ASN A 147 -5.86 -16.66 -9.00
CA ASN A 147 -4.93 -17.15 -10.02
C ASN A 147 -3.71 -16.22 -10.18
N VAL A 148 -3.11 -15.86 -9.05
CA VAL A 148 -1.86 -15.10 -9.04
C VAL A 148 -0.80 -15.89 -9.81
N THR A 149 -0.26 -15.31 -10.87
CA THR A 149 0.72 -15.96 -11.74
C THR A 149 2.14 -15.54 -11.40
N LYS A 150 2.32 -14.28 -11.02
CA LYS A 150 3.62 -13.69 -10.69
C LYS A 150 3.47 -12.54 -9.71
N PHE A 151 4.54 -12.25 -8.99
CA PHE A 151 4.72 -11.02 -8.25
C PHE A 151 6.12 -10.47 -8.54
N TYR A 152 6.24 -9.14 -8.51
CA TYR A 152 7.42 -8.42 -8.98
C TYR A 152 7.86 -7.40 -7.94
N THR A 153 9.17 -7.11 -7.94
CA THR A 153 9.74 -5.93 -7.31
C THR A 153 9.90 -4.81 -8.32
N LEU A 154 9.85 -3.56 -7.85
CA LEU A 154 9.99 -2.36 -8.68
C LEU A 154 11.02 -1.40 -8.04
N PRO A 155 12.32 -1.65 -8.23
CA PRO A 155 13.37 -0.95 -7.47
C PRO A 155 13.61 0.51 -7.92
N GLU A 156 12.97 0.95 -9.00
CA GLU A 156 13.14 2.28 -9.57
C GLU A 156 11.79 2.97 -9.76
N GLU A 157 11.70 4.27 -9.47
CA GLU A 157 10.46 5.03 -9.62
C GLU A 157 9.92 5.01 -11.05
N GLN A 158 10.79 4.90 -12.06
CA GLN A 158 10.37 4.72 -13.46
C GLN A 158 9.62 3.40 -13.67
N ASN A 159 10.11 2.28 -13.10
CA ASN A 159 9.43 0.98 -13.16
C ASN A 159 8.09 1.03 -12.43
N MET A 160 8.05 1.72 -11.28
CA MET A 160 6.83 1.94 -10.51
C MET A 160 5.79 2.72 -11.33
N ALA A 161 6.20 3.83 -11.96
CA ALA A 161 5.32 4.65 -12.78
C ALA A 161 4.75 3.89 -13.98
N MET A 162 5.58 3.10 -14.67
CA MET A 162 5.14 2.25 -15.78
C MET A 162 4.13 1.19 -15.33
N SER A 163 4.40 0.49 -14.23
CA SER A 163 3.47 -0.51 -13.70
C SER A 163 2.14 0.13 -13.26
N VAL A 164 2.21 1.29 -12.59
CA VAL A 164 1.00 2.04 -12.19
C VAL A 164 0.19 2.48 -13.41
N ALA A 165 0.86 3.02 -14.44
CA ALA A 165 0.18 3.52 -15.64
C ALA A 165 -0.50 2.41 -16.44
N LEU A 166 0.19 1.28 -16.65
CA LEU A 166 -0.20 0.24 -17.58
C LEU A 166 -1.10 -0.83 -16.94
N GLU A 167 -0.87 -1.15 -15.67
CA GLU A 167 -1.45 -2.33 -15.06
C GLU A 167 -2.24 -2.03 -13.78
N GLY A 168 -1.99 -0.91 -13.12
CA GLY A 168 -2.72 -0.49 -11.93
C GLY A 168 -1.88 -0.34 -10.66
N PRO A 169 -2.54 -0.14 -9.50
CA PRO A 169 -1.90 0.14 -8.22
C PRO A 169 -0.82 -0.87 -7.80
N ILE A 170 0.18 -0.37 -7.05
CA ILE A 170 1.31 -1.12 -6.50
C ILE A 170 1.44 -0.87 -5.00
N THR A 171 2.06 -1.79 -4.25
CA THR A 171 2.44 -1.55 -2.85
C THR A 171 3.83 -0.93 -2.76
N VAL A 172 4.03 -0.07 -1.78
CA VAL A 172 5.33 0.48 -1.40
C VAL A 172 5.47 0.51 0.12
N ALA A 173 6.70 0.53 0.62
CA ALA A 173 6.99 0.88 2.00
C ALA A 173 7.64 2.25 2.06
N ILE A 174 7.29 3.05 3.07
CA ILE A 174 7.80 4.40 3.29
C ILE A 174 8.25 4.60 4.73
N GLY A 175 9.20 5.51 4.93
CA GLY A 175 9.66 5.98 6.23
C GLY A 175 8.75 7.08 6.76
N VAL A 176 7.80 6.73 7.63
CA VAL A 176 6.86 7.69 8.23
C VAL A 176 7.51 8.41 9.41
N SER A 177 7.61 9.73 9.32
CA SER A 177 8.00 10.66 10.38
C SER A 177 6.79 11.24 11.13
N GLU A 178 7.03 12.01 12.19
CA GLU A 178 5.97 12.77 12.87
C GLU A 178 5.35 13.81 11.93
N GLU A 179 6.15 14.46 11.08
CA GLU A 179 5.68 15.42 10.09
C GLU A 179 4.70 14.78 9.10
N LEU A 180 5.05 13.60 8.55
CA LEU A 180 4.17 12.86 7.64
C LEU A 180 2.86 12.43 8.32
N GLN A 181 2.90 12.05 9.61
CA GLN A 181 1.68 11.71 10.34
C GLN A 181 0.70 12.88 10.44
N MET A 182 1.21 14.11 10.52
CA MET A 182 0.42 15.35 10.59
C MET A 182 0.07 15.94 9.22
N TYR A 183 0.39 15.22 8.12
CA TYR A 183 0.08 15.68 6.78
C TYR A 183 -1.42 15.94 6.59
N GLU A 184 -1.75 17.12 6.06
CA GLU A 184 -3.12 17.52 5.73
C GLU A 184 -3.36 17.61 4.23
N LYS A 185 -2.47 18.29 3.48
CA LYS A 185 -2.62 18.55 2.03
C LYS A 185 -1.32 19.02 1.38
N GLY A 186 -1.30 19.00 0.06
CA GLY A 186 -0.16 19.45 -0.76
C GLY A 186 0.70 18.30 -1.24
N ILE A 187 1.85 18.60 -1.84
CA ILE A 187 2.84 17.61 -2.19
C ILE A 187 3.83 17.52 -1.04
N PHE A 188 3.93 16.35 -0.42
CA PHE A 188 4.83 16.11 0.70
C PHE A 188 6.26 15.89 0.19
N ASP A 189 7.18 16.73 0.63
CA ASP A 189 8.62 16.64 0.41
C ASP A 189 9.43 16.86 1.72
N GLY A 190 8.74 16.74 2.86
CA GLY A 190 9.29 16.93 4.20
C GLY A 190 10.19 15.80 4.68
N GLU A 191 10.54 15.85 5.96
CA GLU A 191 11.41 14.86 6.61
C GLU A 191 10.75 13.48 6.69
N CYS A 192 11.57 12.44 6.52
CA CYS A 192 11.16 11.04 6.61
C CYS A 192 11.87 10.33 7.77
N ALA A 193 11.32 9.23 8.25
CA ALA A 193 12.07 8.34 9.15
C ALA A 193 13.24 7.69 8.40
N GLU A 194 14.33 7.37 9.14
CA GLU A 194 15.55 6.76 8.59
C GLU A 194 15.30 5.39 7.96
N GLU A 195 14.32 4.64 8.47
CA GLU A 195 13.94 3.32 7.95
C GLU A 195 12.48 3.31 7.54
N VAL A 196 12.17 2.51 6.51
CA VAL A 196 10.78 2.25 6.13
C VAL A 196 10.04 1.53 7.25
N ASN A 197 8.88 2.04 7.64
CA ASN A 197 8.09 1.56 8.78
C ASN A 197 6.59 1.47 8.51
N HIS A 198 6.14 1.78 7.28
CA HIS A 198 4.73 1.79 6.92
C HIS A 198 4.53 1.35 5.48
N ALA A 199 3.54 0.49 5.22
CA ALA A 199 3.18 0.04 3.89
C ALA A 199 1.92 0.75 3.41
N VAL A 200 1.96 1.25 2.17
CA VAL A 200 0.89 2.01 1.51
C VAL A 200 0.73 1.59 0.06
N THR A 201 -0.26 2.16 -0.64
CA THR A 201 -0.56 1.82 -2.03
C THR A 201 -0.45 3.04 -2.93
N ILE A 202 0.44 3.02 -3.91
CA ILE A 202 0.42 4.00 -5.00
C ILE A 202 -0.75 3.66 -5.93
N VAL A 203 -1.64 4.63 -6.14
CA VAL A 203 -2.81 4.52 -7.00
C VAL A 203 -2.76 5.45 -8.21
N GLY A 204 -1.69 6.21 -8.34
CA GLY A 204 -1.50 7.13 -9.45
C GLY A 204 -0.29 8.03 -9.27
N TYR A 205 -0.10 8.89 -10.24
CA TYR A 205 0.90 9.97 -10.23
C TYR A 205 0.44 11.10 -11.15
N GLY A 206 1.04 12.26 -10.98
CA GLY A 206 0.79 13.42 -11.80
C GLY A 206 1.90 14.44 -11.69
N THR A 207 1.66 15.59 -12.31
CA THR A 207 2.56 16.75 -12.28
C THR A 207 1.75 17.98 -11.95
N LYS A 208 2.15 18.74 -10.94
CA LYS A 208 1.66 20.08 -10.64
C LYS A 208 2.45 21.05 -11.51
N ALA A 209 1.79 21.77 -12.40
CA ALA A 209 2.45 22.78 -13.19
C ALA A 209 2.93 23.94 -12.30
N ALA A 210 4.07 24.51 -12.68
CA ALA A 210 4.60 25.74 -12.10
C ALA A 210 3.56 26.88 -12.16
N GLU A 211 3.46 27.66 -11.08
CA GLU A 211 2.51 28.78 -10.99
C GLU A 211 3.10 30.05 -11.61
N ASN A 212 4.41 30.13 -11.76
CA ASN A 212 5.16 31.26 -12.33
C ASN A 212 6.46 30.79 -13.00
N GLU A 213 7.18 31.71 -13.67
CA GLU A 213 8.40 31.41 -14.45
C GLU A 213 9.62 31.03 -13.59
N ASP A 214 9.58 31.31 -12.28
CA ASP A 214 10.67 31.02 -11.34
C ASP A 214 10.51 29.63 -10.67
N GLU A 215 9.39 28.95 -10.89
CA GLU A 215 9.09 27.63 -10.36
C GLU A 215 9.26 26.54 -11.43
N GLU A 216 9.53 25.33 -11.00
CA GLU A 216 9.53 24.14 -11.85
C GLU A 216 8.26 23.31 -11.63
N ASP A 217 7.89 22.54 -12.65
CA ASP A 217 6.83 21.54 -12.52
C ASP A 217 7.19 20.53 -11.45
N GLU A 218 6.22 20.17 -10.60
CA GLU A 218 6.42 19.30 -9.47
C GLU A 218 5.73 17.96 -9.66
N ASP A 219 6.52 16.91 -9.86
CA ASP A 219 6.03 15.55 -10.01
C ASP A 219 5.65 14.93 -8.66
N TYR A 220 4.53 14.20 -8.61
CA TYR A 220 4.06 13.56 -7.39
C TYR A 220 3.44 12.18 -7.60
N TRP A 221 3.52 11.37 -6.58
CA TRP A 221 2.75 10.14 -6.39
C TRP A 221 1.40 10.44 -5.75
N ILE A 222 0.38 9.67 -6.11
CA ILE A 222 -0.92 9.63 -5.42
C ILE A 222 -0.95 8.33 -4.63
N ILE A 223 -0.94 8.45 -3.31
CA ILE A 223 -0.80 7.32 -2.40
C ILE A 223 -2.07 7.18 -1.56
N LYS A 224 -2.63 5.98 -1.55
CA LYS A 224 -3.75 5.59 -0.69
C LYS A 224 -3.21 5.05 0.62
N ASN A 225 -3.58 5.65 1.74
CA ASN A 225 -3.21 5.25 3.09
C ASN A 225 -4.30 4.39 3.75
N SER A 226 -3.99 3.84 4.93
CA SER A 226 -4.87 2.98 5.75
C SER A 226 -5.20 3.60 7.12
N TRP A 227 -5.23 4.92 7.23
CA TRP A 227 -5.53 5.64 8.49
C TRP A 227 -6.91 6.31 8.50
N GLY A 228 -7.81 5.87 7.60
CA GLY A 228 -9.16 6.42 7.49
C GLY A 228 -9.22 7.68 6.63
N LYS A 229 -10.44 8.11 6.33
CA LYS A 229 -10.71 9.25 5.43
C LYS A 229 -10.45 10.62 6.05
N ASN A 230 -10.30 10.68 7.38
CA ASN A 230 -10.09 11.95 8.08
C ASN A 230 -8.62 12.39 8.08
N TRP A 231 -7.70 11.54 7.67
CA TRP A 231 -6.28 11.84 7.53
C TRP A 231 -5.98 12.34 6.12
N GLY A 232 -5.10 13.34 6.02
CA GLY A 232 -4.62 13.88 4.75
C GLY A 232 -5.72 14.30 3.79
N GLU A 233 -5.50 14.10 2.52
CA GLU A 233 -6.44 14.41 1.43
C GLU A 233 -7.52 13.30 1.28
N ASN A 234 -8.47 13.22 2.21
CA ASN A 234 -9.51 12.18 2.28
C ASN A 234 -8.94 10.73 2.38
N GLY A 235 -7.85 10.57 3.12
CA GLY A 235 -7.14 9.31 3.31
C GLY A 235 -6.05 9.04 2.28
N TYR A 236 -5.75 10.02 1.43
CA TYR A 236 -4.65 10.00 0.46
C TYR A 236 -3.57 11.01 0.84
N ILE A 237 -2.38 10.80 0.30
CA ILE A 237 -1.28 11.77 0.32
C ILE A 237 -0.72 11.90 -1.10
N ARG A 238 -0.34 13.13 -1.48
CA ARG A 238 0.55 13.36 -2.60
C ARG A 238 1.96 13.48 -2.08
N MET A 239 2.90 12.72 -2.62
CA MET A 239 4.30 12.70 -2.21
C MET A 239 5.19 12.95 -3.40
N LYS A 240 6.25 13.74 -3.23
CA LYS A 240 7.21 14.06 -4.28
C LYS A 240 7.72 12.81 -4.99
N ARG A 241 7.78 12.84 -6.32
CA ARG A 241 8.23 11.76 -7.19
C ARG A 241 9.59 12.11 -7.80
N ASN A 242 10.33 11.10 -8.24
CA ASN A 242 11.67 11.19 -8.85
C ASN A 242 12.78 11.63 -7.86
N SER A 243 12.55 11.48 -6.57
CA SER A 243 13.51 11.81 -5.50
C SER A 243 13.72 10.68 -4.49
N ASN A 244 13.08 9.53 -4.70
CA ASN A 244 13.00 8.44 -3.72
C ASN A 244 12.54 8.92 -2.33
N GLN A 245 11.58 9.85 -2.31
CA GLN A 245 11.06 10.46 -1.09
C GLN A 245 10.60 9.38 -0.10
N CYS A 246 11.05 9.46 1.16
CA CYS A 246 10.80 8.49 2.22
C CYS A 246 11.16 7.04 1.86
N ASP A 247 12.18 6.82 1.02
CA ASP A 247 12.63 5.51 0.55
C ASP A 247 11.58 4.70 -0.23
N ILE A 248 10.63 5.39 -0.86
CA ILE A 248 9.45 4.81 -1.52
C ILE A 248 9.77 3.73 -2.56
N ALA A 249 10.90 3.83 -3.25
CA ALA A 249 11.31 2.85 -4.26
C ALA A 249 12.06 1.63 -3.69
N THR A 250 12.42 1.66 -2.40
CA THR A 250 13.29 0.61 -1.80
C THR A 250 12.54 -0.73 -1.67
N LYS A 251 11.25 -0.71 -1.38
CA LYS A 251 10.41 -1.90 -1.14
C LYS A 251 9.08 -1.80 -1.90
N ALA A 252 9.15 -1.52 -3.19
CA ALA A 252 7.98 -1.52 -4.05
C ALA A 252 7.72 -2.92 -4.62
N ALA A 253 6.46 -3.34 -4.62
CA ALA A 253 6.05 -4.65 -5.15
C ALA A 253 4.66 -4.61 -5.79
N THR A 254 4.43 -5.57 -6.67
CA THR A 254 3.14 -5.75 -7.34
C THR A 254 2.88 -7.21 -7.67
N VAL A 255 1.66 -7.50 -8.14
CA VAL A 255 1.17 -8.86 -8.46
C VAL A 255 0.47 -8.87 -9.81
N ASP A 256 0.55 -10.00 -10.53
CA ASP A 256 -0.19 -10.27 -11.77
C ASP A 256 -1.05 -11.55 -11.63
N PHE A 257 -2.15 -11.61 -12.43
CA PHE A 257 -3.17 -12.67 -12.39
C PHE A 257 -3.29 -13.43 -13.71
#